data_cdb229b69971ee3f586a52ed1d868ff1
#
_entry.id   cdb229b69971ee3f586a52ed1d868ff1
#
_cell.length_a   1.000
_cell.length_b   1.000
_cell.length_c   1.000
_cell.angle_alpha   90.00
_cell.angle_beta   90.00
_cell.angle_gamma   90.00
#
_symmetry.space_group_name_H-M   'P 1'
#
loop_
_entity.id
_entity.type
_entity.pdbx_description
1 polymer ?
#
loop_
_entity_poly.entity_id
_entity_poly.type
_entity_poly.pdbx_seq_one_letter_code
_entity_poly.pdbx_strand_id
1 'polypeptide(L)'
;KSLEFLPSYFSDPTDASLADTLYISVVIKGNASIISDKEEKTTALNGLMKKYQPEGGYEPIKPEMDVLDEVVVIKIVPESLRGKYKIGQHMDRKSRVNLAKQIMERNSPTAKETLDIMGFEIIDNEPKLVDDKLW
;
A
#
# COMPACT_ATOMS: atom_id res chain seq x y z
N LYS A 1 -3.29 -0.76 1.13
CA LYS A 1 -2.13 -1.64 1.21
C LYS A 1 -1.96 -2.12 2.65
N SER A 2 -2.00 -3.44 2.91
CA SER A 2 -1.52 -4.02 4.16
C SER A 2 0.00 -3.86 4.20
N LEU A 3 0.52 -3.40 5.33
CA LEU A 3 1.95 -3.26 5.57
C LEU A 3 2.47 -4.44 6.39
N GLU A 4 2.08 -4.50 7.67
CA GLU A 4 2.55 -5.54 8.58
C GLU A 4 1.40 -6.05 9.45
N PHE A 5 1.29 -7.36 9.60
CA PHE A 5 0.42 -7.97 10.59
C PHE A 5 1.19 -8.06 11.92
N LEU A 6 0.60 -7.50 12.97
CA LEU A 6 1.14 -7.53 14.32
C LEU A 6 0.48 -8.68 15.09
N PRO A 7 1.19 -9.78 15.33
CA PRO A 7 0.66 -10.87 16.12
C PRO A 7 0.33 -10.44 17.56
N SER A 8 -0.66 -11.06 18.18
CA SER A 8 -1.05 -10.76 19.56
C SER A 8 0.11 -10.87 20.56
N TYR A 9 1.04 -11.80 20.31
CA TYR A 9 2.21 -12.01 21.19
C TYR A 9 3.19 -10.81 21.20
N PHE A 10 3.04 -9.82 20.33
CA PHE A 10 3.76 -8.55 20.45
C PHE A 10 3.31 -7.75 21.68
N SER A 11 2.10 -8.01 22.17
CA SER A 11 1.50 -7.38 23.34
C SER A 11 1.24 -8.40 24.44
N ASP A 12 0.42 -9.42 24.17
CA ASP A 12 0.12 -10.52 25.08
C ASP A 12 -0.15 -11.80 24.27
N PRO A 13 0.63 -12.89 24.48
CA PRO A 13 0.45 -14.14 23.74
C PRO A 13 -0.85 -14.88 24.07
N THR A 14 -1.54 -14.52 25.15
CA THR A 14 -2.76 -15.19 25.62
C THR A 14 -4.03 -14.54 25.09
N ASP A 15 -3.95 -13.32 24.55
CA ASP A 15 -5.11 -12.57 24.08
C ASP A 15 -5.03 -12.30 22.56
N ALA A 16 -5.70 -13.14 21.79
CA ALA A 16 -5.76 -12.99 20.33
C ALA A 16 -6.43 -11.68 19.85
N SER A 17 -7.24 -11.02 20.69
CA SER A 17 -7.88 -9.74 20.34
C SER A 17 -6.89 -8.58 20.20
N LEU A 18 -5.68 -8.75 20.70
CA LEU A 18 -4.58 -7.77 20.61
C LEU A 18 -3.80 -7.87 19.27
N ALA A 19 -4.11 -8.85 18.44
CA ALA A 19 -3.57 -8.88 17.08
C ALA A 19 -4.07 -7.67 16.27
N ASP A 20 -3.18 -7.07 15.49
CA ASP A 20 -3.48 -5.86 14.74
C ASP A 20 -2.81 -5.85 13.36
N THR A 21 -3.10 -4.84 12.55
CA THR A 21 -2.49 -4.68 11.23
C THR A 21 -2.11 -3.23 11.01
N LEU A 22 -0.87 -3.00 10.61
CA LEU A 22 -0.43 -1.73 10.06
C LEU A 22 -0.84 -1.64 8.60
N TYR A 23 -1.39 -0.50 8.16
CA TYR A 23 -1.88 -0.34 6.79
C TYR A 23 -1.95 1.11 6.33
N ILE A 24 -1.96 1.25 5.01
CA ILE A 24 -2.31 2.49 4.31
C ILE A 24 -3.55 2.21 3.48
N SER A 25 -4.57 3.06 3.59
CA SER A 25 -5.78 2.96 2.78
C SER A 25 -6.21 4.31 2.23
N VAL A 26 -6.85 4.28 1.06
CA VAL A 26 -7.53 5.42 0.47
C VAL A 26 -8.97 5.00 0.19
N VAL A 27 -9.91 5.77 0.69
CA VAL A 27 -11.34 5.62 0.40
C VAL A 27 -11.74 6.73 -0.57
N ILE A 28 -12.28 6.33 -1.71
CA ILE A 28 -12.74 7.24 -2.75
C ILE A 28 -14.27 7.14 -2.79
N LYS A 29 -14.94 8.28 -2.68
CA LYS A 29 -16.36 8.41 -3.03
C LYS A 29 -16.46 9.17 -4.33
N GLY A 30 -17.32 8.72 -5.24
CA GLY A 30 -17.47 9.35 -6.54
C GLY A 30 -18.46 8.61 -7.43
N ASN A 31 -18.60 9.10 -8.64
CA ASN A 31 -19.49 8.52 -9.65
C ASN A 31 -18.69 7.53 -10.51
N ALA A 32 -19.21 6.31 -10.61
CA ALA A 32 -18.65 5.26 -11.45
C ALA A 32 -19.43 5.17 -12.77
N SER A 33 -18.72 5.04 -13.88
CA SER A 33 -19.29 4.81 -15.21
C SER A 33 -18.47 3.77 -15.97
N ILE A 34 -19.14 3.03 -16.85
CA ILE A 34 -18.47 2.13 -17.80
C ILE A 34 -18.00 2.98 -18.98
N ILE A 35 -16.73 2.79 -19.36
CA ILE A 35 -16.16 3.42 -20.55
C ILE A 35 -16.46 2.54 -21.76
N SER A 36 -17.12 3.12 -22.77
CA SER A 36 -17.33 2.51 -24.09
C SER A 36 -16.36 3.02 -25.16
N ASP A 37 -15.80 4.20 -24.98
CA ASP A 37 -14.84 4.81 -25.91
C ASP A 37 -13.53 4.02 -25.96
N LYS A 38 -13.13 3.57 -27.16
CA LYS A 38 -11.94 2.73 -27.36
C LYS A 38 -10.63 3.48 -27.12
N GLU A 39 -10.55 4.78 -27.37
CA GLU A 39 -9.37 5.60 -27.11
C GLU A 39 -9.15 5.74 -25.59
N GLU A 40 -10.24 5.99 -24.84
CA GLU A 40 -10.17 6.10 -23.39
C GLU A 40 -9.81 4.75 -22.74
N LYS A 41 -10.39 3.62 -23.23
CA LYS A 41 -9.99 2.26 -22.80
C LYS A 41 -8.50 2.00 -23.05
N THR A 42 -8.02 2.33 -24.26
CA THR A 42 -6.62 2.18 -24.68
C THR A 42 -5.69 2.95 -23.73
N THR A 43 -6.03 4.19 -23.42
CA THR A 43 -5.26 5.05 -22.52
C THR A 43 -5.16 4.42 -21.12
N ALA A 44 -6.29 3.93 -20.57
CA ALA A 44 -6.33 3.31 -19.26
C ALA A 44 -5.49 2.02 -19.18
N LEU A 45 -5.63 1.15 -20.19
CA LEU A 45 -4.93 -0.15 -20.23
C LEU A 45 -3.43 0.02 -20.46
N ASN A 46 -3.01 0.94 -21.34
CA ASN A 46 -1.59 1.26 -21.51
C ASN A 46 -0.99 1.89 -20.25
N GLY A 47 -1.77 2.70 -19.51
CA GLY A 47 -1.37 3.18 -18.18
C GLY A 47 -1.16 2.05 -17.17
N LEU A 48 -1.99 1.01 -17.21
CA LEU A 48 -1.84 -0.18 -16.38
C LEU A 48 -0.56 -0.95 -16.74
N MET A 49 -0.31 -1.17 -18.04
CA MET A 49 0.92 -1.81 -18.52
C MET A 49 2.17 -1.06 -18.08
N LYS A 50 2.21 0.26 -18.28
CA LYS A 50 3.33 1.09 -17.83
C LYS A 50 3.60 0.99 -16.32
N LYS A 51 2.55 0.81 -15.51
CA LYS A 51 2.68 0.68 -14.06
C LYS A 51 3.23 -0.68 -13.63
N TYR A 52 2.78 -1.77 -14.26
CA TYR A 52 3.09 -3.13 -13.79
C TYR A 52 4.18 -3.84 -14.60
N GLN A 53 4.48 -3.31 -15.78
CA GLN A 53 5.57 -3.78 -16.64
C GLN A 53 6.38 -2.57 -17.17
N PRO A 54 7.02 -1.78 -16.25
CA PRO A 54 7.74 -0.55 -16.62
C PRO A 54 8.97 -0.80 -17.52
N GLU A 55 9.51 -2.01 -17.51
CA GLU A 55 10.61 -2.46 -18.38
C GLU A 55 10.22 -2.55 -19.87
N GLY A 56 8.93 -2.47 -20.19
CA GLY A 56 8.45 -2.57 -21.57
C GLY A 56 8.46 -4.00 -22.11
N GLY A 57 8.88 -4.19 -23.38
CA GLY A 57 8.92 -5.51 -24.04
C GLY A 57 7.56 -5.97 -24.56
N TYR A 58 6.61 -5.06 -24.76
CA TYR A 58 5.29 -5.30 -25.32
C TYR A 58 4.92 -4.24 -26.36
N GLU A 59 4.07 -4.61 -27.31
CA GLU A 59 3.41 -3.66 -28.18
C GLU A 59 2.26 -2.95 -27.42
N PRO A 60 2.18 -1.62 -27.44
CA PRO A 60 1.07 -0.91 -26.81
C PRO A 60 -0.28 -1.34 -27.39
N ILE A 61 -1.29 -1.36 -26.52
CA ILE A 61 -2.68 -1.57 -26.94
C ILE A 61 -3.10 -0.41 -27.85
N LYS A 62 -3.79 -0.73 -28.94
CA LYS A 62 -4.29 0.24 -29.95
C LYS A 62 -5.82 0.17 -30.01
N PRO A 63 -6.49 1.28 -30.40
CA PRO A 63 -7.96 1.33 -30.43
C PRO A 63 -8.63 0.31 -31.35
N GLU A 64 -7.90 -0.18 -32.37
CA GLU A 64 -8.39 -1.15 -33.35
C GLU A 64 -8.37 -2.60 -32.84
N MET A 65 -7.75 -2.87 -31.70
CA MET A 65 -7.61 -4.22 -31.17
C MET A 65 -8.93 -4.76 -30.61
N ASP A 66 -9.28 -5.99 -31.00
CA ASP A 66 -10.52 -6.66 -30.58
C ASP A 66 -10.56 -6.93 -29.07
N VAL A 67 -9.42 -7.05 -28.42
CA VAL A 67 -9.32 -7.22 -26.95
C VAL A 67 -10.06 -6.12 -26.18
N LEU A 68 -10.23 -4.94 -26.74
CA LEU A 68 -10.97 -3.84 -26.13
C LEU A 68 -12.49 -4.11 -26.02
N ASP A 69 -13.02 -5.03 -26.82
CA ASP A 69 -14.42 -5.45 -26.79
C ASP A 69 -14.64 -6.54 -25.71
N GLU A 70 -13.57 -7.23 -25.30
CA GLU A 70 -13.61 -8.29 -24.30
C GLU A 70 -13.45 -7.76 -22.86
N VAL A 71 -12.97 -6.51 -22.69
CA VAL A 71 -12.71 -5.93 -21.38
C VAL A 71 -13.67 -4.80 -21.04
N VAL A 72 -14.03 -4.73 -19.77
CA VAL A 72 -14.79 -3.61 -19.18
C VAL A 72 -13.83 -2.72 -18.41
N VAL A 73 -13.80 -1.43 -18.75
CA VAL A 73 -13.08 -0.40 -17.98
C VAL A 73 -14.10 0.46 -17.24
N ILE A 74 -13.91 0.58 -15.93
CA ILE A 74 -14.75 1.42 -15.07
C ILE A 74 -13.96 2.68 -14.71
N LYS A 75 -14.53 3.84 -15.03
CA LYS A 75 -14.02 5.15 -14.64
C LYS A 75 -14.71 5.60 -13.36
N ILE A 76 -13.93 6.05 -12.39
CA ILE A 76 -14.45 6.68 -11.17
C ILE A 76 -14.02 8.14 -11.18
N VAL A 77 -14.99 9.06 -11.18
CA VAL A 77 -14.74 10.50 -11.00
C VAL A 77 -14.87 10.79 -9.49
N PRO A 78 -13.77 11.11 -8.81
CA PRO A 78 -13.79 11.30 -7.36
C PRO A 78 -14.53 12.60 -6.98
N GLU A 79 -15.42 12.50 -6.00
CA GLU A 79 -16.03 13.65 -5.31
C GLU A 79 -15.30 13.94 -4.00
N SER A 80 -14.82 12.88 -3.32
CA SER A 80 -14.02 13.00 -2.12
C SER A 80 -13.01 11.86 -1.99
N LEU A 81 -11.89 12.18 -1.36
CA LEU A 81 -10.78 11.27 -1.06
C LEU A 81 -10.48 11.34 0.43
N ARG A 82 -10.31 10.17 1.07
CA ARG A 82 -9.85 10.08 2.46
C ARG A 82 -8.70 9.09 2.53
N GLY A 83 -7.54 9.56 2.96
CA GLY A 83 -6.39 8.73 3.30
C GLY A 83 -6.45 8.30 4.77
N LYS A 84 -6.01 7.08 5.06
CA LYS A 84 -5.76 6.60 6.41
C LYS A 84 -4.41 5.89 6.46
N TYR A 85 -3.58 6.33 7.38
CA TYR A 85 -2.34 5.69 7.77
C TYR A 85 -2.52 5.11 9.16
N LYS A 86 -2.22 3.83 9.34
CA LYS A 86 -2.13 3.19 10.65
C LYS A 86 -0.77 2.53 10.73
N ILE A 87 0.19 3.20 11.35
CA ILE A 87 1.59 2.81 11.40
C ILE A 87 2.20 3.07 12.77
N GLY A 88 1.36 3.07 13.81
CA GLY A 88 1.79 3.29 15.19
C GLY A 88 2.03 4.76 15.57
N GLN A 89 1.53 5.71 14.77
CA GLN A 89 1.74 7.16 15.01
C GLN A 89 1.16 7.67 16.34
N HIS A 90 0.21 6.99 16.91
CA HIS A 90 -0.38 7.33 18.22
C HIS A 90 0.45 6.83 19.41
N MET A 91 1.46 6.01 19.15
CA MET A 91 2.31 5.42 20.18
C MET A 91 3.42 6.42 20.59
N ASP A 92 3.84 6.36 21.85
CA ASP A 92 5.05 7.07 22.27
C ASP A 92 6.31 6.49 21.59
N ARG A 93 7.39 7.28 21.61
CA ARG A 93 8.65 6.90 20.95
C ARG A 93 9.21 5.55 21.41
N LYS A 94 9.12 5.23 22.70
CA LYS A 94 9.65 3.99 23.24
C LYS A 94 8.87 2.79 22.72
N SER A 95 7.54 2.89 22.71
CA SER A 95 6.64 1.86 22.18
C SER A 95 6.85 1.67 20.67
N ARG A 96 7.04 2.74 19.90
CA ARG A 96 7.36 2.65 18.47
C ARG A 96 8.69 1.97 18.19
N VAL A 97 9.73 2.29 18.95
CA VAL A 97 11.04 1.59 18.83
C VAL A 97 10.92 0.12 19.18
N ASN A 98 10.17 -0.23 20.23
CA ASN A 98 9.94 -1.62 20.61
C ASN A 98 9.18 -2.38 19.49
N LEU A 99 8.13 -1.78 18.95
CA LEU A 99 7.39 -2.35 17.84
C LEU A 99 8.28 -2.55 16.59
N ALA A 100 9.13 -1.57 16.28
CA ALA A 100 10.06 -1.69 15.17
C ALA A 100 11.05 -2.85 15.33
N LYS A 101 11.55 -3.09 16.56
CA LYS A 101 12.40 -4.24 16.87
C LYS A 101 11.67 -5.57 16.66
N GLN A 102 10.45 -5.68 17.14
CA GLN A 102 9.61 -6.87 16.98
C GLN A 102 9.31 -7.16 15.49
N ILE A 103 9.02 -6.12 14.69
CA ILE A 103 8.82 -6.25 13.24
C ILE A 103 10.11 -6.73 12.57
N MET A 104 11.25 -6.15 12.92
CA MET A 104 12.55 -6.53 12.38
C MET A 104 12.91 -7.99 12.73
N GLU A 105 12.72 -8.39 13.99
CA GLU A 105 12.98 -9.75 14.47
C GLU A 105 12.09 -10.78 13.78
N ARG A 106 10.82 -10.44 13.52
CA ARG A 106 9.89 -11.30 12.78
C ARG A 106 10.28 -11.48 11.33
N ASN A 107 10.93 -10.48 10.73
CA ASN A 107 11.49 -10.50 9.39
C ASN A 107 10.50 -10.98 8.30
N SER A 108 9.29 -10.48 8.34
CA SER A 108 8.28 -10.74 7.31
C SER A 108 8.70 -10.12 5.96
N PRO A 109 8.12 -10.54 4.82
CA PRO A 109 8.42 -9.93 3.51
C PRO A 109 8.13 -8.43 3.44
N THR A 110 7.28 -7.90 4.32
CA THR A 110 6.90 -6.49 4.38
C THR A 110 7.66 -5.70 5.45
N ALA A 111 8.45 -6.35 6.29
CA ALA A 111 9.10 -5.73 7.45
C ALA A 111 9.94 -4.51 7.08
N LYS A 112 10.85 -4.64 6.10
CA LYS A 112 11.72 -3.53 5.68
C LYS A 112 10.91 -2.33 5.20
N GLU A 113 9.98 -2.54 4.28
CA GLU A 113 9.14 -1.45 3.76
C GLU A 113 8.29 -0.80 4.86
N THR A 114 7.79 -1.61 5.79
CA THR A 114 7.02 -1.10 6.94
C THR A 114 7.86 -0.22 7.83
N LEU A 115 9.09 -0.64 8.16
CA LEU A 115 10.01 0.15 8.96
C LEU A 115 10.39 1.47 8.28
N ASP A 116 10.68 1.46 6.98
CA ASP A 116 10.96 2.67 6.19
C ASP A 116 9.77 3.65 6.27
N ILE A 117 8.54 3.16 6.09
CA ILE A 117 7.31 3.98 6.18
C ILE A 117 7.08 4.50 7.61
N MET A 118 7.46 3.76 8.63
CA MET A 118 7.41 4.18 10.04
C MET A 118 8.49 5.19 10.41
N GLY A 119 9.41 5.53 9.50
CA GLY A 119 10.52 6.46 9.72
C GLY A 119 11.73 5.84 10.41
N PHE A 120 11.93 4.53 10.28
CA PHE A 120 13.09 3.82 10.82
C PHE A 120 14.06 3.43 9.71
N GLU A 121 15.35 3.57 10.01
CA GLU A 121 16.46 2.95 9.27
C GLU A 121 17.09 1.84 10.09
N ILE A 122 17.58 0.79 9.41
CA ILE A 122 18.34 -0.28 10.06
C ILE A 122 19.81 0.11 10.04
N ILE A 123 20.36 0.44 11.21
CA ILE A 123 21.76 0.82 11.40
C ILE A 123 22.37 -0.11 12.44
N ASP A 124 23.48 -0.78 12.08
CA ASP A 124 24.15 -1.76 12.95
C ASP A 124 23.20 -2.87 13.44
N ASN A 125 22.33 -3.35 12.54
CA ASN A 125 21.29 -4.35 12.83
C ASN A 125 20.29 -3.95 13.93
N GLU A 126 20.06 -2.64 14.10
CA GLU A 126 19.08 -2.08 15.04
C GLU A 126 18.18 -1.07 14.31
N PRO A 127 16.86 -1.03 14.55
CA PRO A 127 15.97 -0.02 13.98
C PRO A 127 16.17 1.30 14.73
N LYS A 128 16.65 2.30 14.01
CA LYS A 128 16.82 3.66 14.54
C LYS A 128 15.79 4.59 13.90
N LEU A 129 15.05 5.32 14.75
CA LEU A 129 14.08 6.32 14.29
C LEU A 129 14.84 7.52 13.75
N VAL A 130 14.77 7.74 12.44
CA VAL A 130 15.47 8.84 11.73
C VAL A 130 14.54 9.96 11.34
N ASP A 131 13.25 9.68 11.17
CA ASP A 131 12.23 10.68 10.88
C ASP A 131 11.08 10.61 11.90
N ASP A 132 11.10 11.55 12.86
CA ASP A 132 10.05 11.70 13.88
C ASP A 132 8.99 12.72 13.48
N LYS A 133 9.11 13.33 12.28
CA LYS A 133 8.25 14.41 11.80
C LYS A 133 7.09 13.96 10.93
N LEU A 134 6.94 12.68 10.70
CA LEU A 134 5.87 12.12 9.88
C LEU A 134 4.47 12.18 10.54
N TRP A 135 4.38 12.82 11.72
CA TRP A 135 3.15 12.85 12.55
C TRP A 135 2.95 14.18 13.26
#